data_253a0d0ea55ac210d7d932f88ef5940a
#
_entry.id   253a0d0ea55ac210d7d932f88ef5940a
#
_cell.length_a   1.000
_cell.length_b   1.000
_cell.length_c   1.000
_cell.angle_alpha   90.00
_cell.angle_beta   90.00
_cell.angle_gamma   90.00
#
_symmetry.space_group_name_H-M   'P 1'
#
loop_
_entity.id
_entity.type
_entity.pdbx_description
1 polymer ?
#
loop_
_entity_poly.entity_id
_entity_poly.type
_entity_poly.pdbx_seq_one_letter_code
_entity_poly.pdbx_strand_id
1 'polypeptide(L)'
;LLTPDGIRTAVAALRAETGTDRMCRLVIYPEHISADVMVDGSNTRYESWTYRPGEGATKGIIEGTTSPTQSPFRAGAFDWDAVPALFERAVKELNVMDITSRYLVVSGADPTFGDPMGMSAYLSNGYRHSGYLAADHRGKVTRVMPNDEEY
;
A
#
# COMPACT_ATOMS: atom_id res chain seq x y z
N LEU A 1 -2.53 6.51 -10.39
CA LEU A 1 -2.95 6.39 -8.98
C LEU A 1 -1.82 6.61 -7.97
N LEU A 2 -0.57 6.52 -8.37
CA LEU A 2 0.54 6.75 -7.46
C LEU A 2 0.83 8.25 -7.23
N THR A 3 -0.23 9.04 -7.18
CA THR A 3 -0.19 10.47 -6.85
C THR A 3 -1.00 10.70 -5.59
N PRO A 4 -0.68 11.76 -4.81
CA PRO A 4 -1.46 12.06 -3.60
C PRO A 4 -2.95 12.21 -3.86
N ASP A 5 -3.33 12.95 -4.88
CA ASP A 5 -4.74 13.18 -5.21
C ASP A 5 -5.43 11.92 -5.69
N GLY A 6 -4.75 11.09 -6.50
CA GLY A 6 -5.27 9.82 -6.97
C GLY A 6 -5.54 8.86 -5.82
N ILE A 7 -4.62 8.78 -4.87
CA ILE A 7 -4.77 7.94 -3.68
C ILE A 7 -5.91 8.44 -2.79
N ARG A 8 -5.99 9.75 -2.54
CA ARG A 8 -7.07 10.33 -1.74
C ARG A 8 -8.44 10.10 -2.36
N THR A 9 -8.54 10.25 -3.67
CA THR A 9 -9.80 9.98 -4.40
C THR A 9 -10.22 8.53 -4.25
N ALA A 10 -9.29 7.60 -4.40
CA ALA A 10 -9.56 6.17 -4.25
C ALA A 10 -9.98 5.80 -2.82
N VAL A 11 -9.28 6.33 -1.82
CA VAL A 11 -9.60 6.08 -0.41
C VAL A 11 -10.98 6.64 -0.08
N ALA A 12 -11.31 7.84 -0.58
CA ALA A 12 -12.63 8.43 -0.39
C ALA A 12 -13.73 7.59 -1.02
N ALA A 13 -13.50 7.04 -2.21
CA ALA A 13 -14.46 6.17 -2.89
C ALA A 13 -14.69 4.87 -2.11
N LEU A 14 -13.62 4.25 -1.61
CA LEU A 14 -13.72 3.05 -0.78
C LEU A 14 -14.47 3.34 0.52
N ARG A 15 -14.20 4.47 1.15
CA ARG A 15 -14.88 4.87 2.37
C ARG A 15 -16.36 5.15 2.13
N ALA A 16 -16.71 5.73 1.00
CA ALA A 16 -18.12 5.99 0.64
C ALA A 16 -18.91 4.70 0.48
N GLU A 17 -18.30 3.66 -0.11
CA GLU A 17 -18.96 2.37 -0.31
C GLU A 17 -18.98 1.51 0.95
N THR A 18 -17.92 1.55 1.77
CA THR A 18 -17.77 0.67 2.93
C THR A 18 -18.19 1.31 4.25
N GLY A 19 -18.24 2.63 4.32
CA GLY A 19 -18.52 3.38 5.53
C GLY A 19 -17.31 3.54 6.46
N THR A 20 -16.12 3.05 6.06
CA THR A 20 -14.93 3.11 6.90
C THR A 20 -13.66 3.26 6.07
N ASP A 21 -12.61 3.82 6.69
CA ASP A 21 -11.26 3.83 6.14
C ASP A 21 -10.32 2.84 6.86
N ARG A 22 -10.89 1.98 7.73
CA ARG A 22 -10.11 0.95 8.42
C ARG A 22 -9.86 -0.23 7.48
N MET A 23 -8.58 -0.55 7.31
CA MET A 23 -8.13 -1.59 6.39
C MET A 23 -7.04 -2.41 7.07
N CYS A 24 -6.88 -3.67 6.68
CA CYS A 24 -5.76 -4.50 7.15
C CYS A 24 -4.72 -4.70 6.05
N ARG A 25 -5.03 -4.31 4.82
CA ARG A 25 -4.12 -4.37 3.69
C ARG A 25 -4.55 -3.35 2.64
N LEU A 26 -3.59 -2.67 2.05
CA LEU A 26 -3.84 -1.74 0.94
C LEU A 26 -2.64 -1.78 0.01
N VAL A 27 -2.85 -2.13 -1.25
CA VAL A 27 -1.82 -2.14 -2.27
C VAL A 27 -2.24 -1.23 -3.41
N ILE A 28 -1.39 -0.26 -3.72
CA ILE A 28 -1.67 0.77 -4.71
C ILE A 28 -0.78 0.55 -5.93
N TYR A 29 -1.41 0.15 -7.03
CA TYR A 29 -0.78 0.02 -8.34
C TYR A 29 -1.04 1.28 -9.16
N PRO A 30 -0.30 1.53 -10.24
CA PRO A 30 -0.59 2.69 -11.10
C PRO A 30 -2.00 2.72 -11.67
N GLU A 31 -2.61 1.55 -11.87
CA GLU A 31 -3.87 1.39 -12.59
C GLU A 31 -5.06 1.05 -11.71
N HIS A 32 -4.81 0.50 -10.52
CA HIS A 32 -5.87 0.10 -9.59
C HIS A 32 -5.36 0.00 -8.17
N ILE A 33 -6.29 -0.09 -7.23
CA ILE A 33 -6.00 -0.32 -5.81
C ILE A 33 -6.70 -1.59 -5.39
N SER A 34 -5.98 -2.44 -4.64
CA SER A 34 -6.53 -3.62 -3.97
C SER A 34 -6.52 -3.37 -2.46
N ALA A 35 -7.65 -3.52 -1.82
CA ALA A 35 -7.80 -3.26 -0.39
C ALA A 35 -8.54 -4.39 0.31
N ASP A 36 -8.09 -4.72 1.52
CA ASP A 36 -8.85 -5.56 2.44
C ASP A 36 -9.40 -4.64 3.53
N VAL A 37 -10.69 -4.33 3.42
CA VAL A 37 -11.38 -3.35 4.26
C VAL A 37 -12.04 -4.05 5.43
N MET A 38 -11.86 -3.53 6.63
CA MET A 38 -12.42 -4.11 7.84
C MET A 38 -13.95 -4.03 7.82
N VAL A 39 -14.58 -5.13 8.23
CA VAL A 39 -16.04 -5.17 8.42
C VAL A 39 -16.40 -4.30 9.61
N ASP A 40 -17.49 -3.54 9.49
CA ASP A 40 -17.97 -2.64 10.53
C ASP A 40 -18.14 -3.36 11.88
N GLY A 41 -17.59 -2.76 12.92
CA GLY A 41 -17.62 -3.31 14.26
C GLY A 41 -16.69 -4.49 14.52
N SER A 42 -15.94 -4.95 13.53
CA SER A 42 -15.00 -6.05 13.68
C SER A 42 -13.54 -5.57 13.69
N ASN A 43 -12.71 -6.20 14.50
CA ASN A 43 -11.25 -6.00 14.50
C ASN A 43 -10.51 -7.14 13.81
N THR A 44 -11.22 -8.14 13.30
CA THR A 44 -10.60 -9.33 12.70
C THR A 44 -11.14 -9.69 11.33
N ARG A 45 -12.35 -9.28 11.00
CA ARG A 45 -12.98 -9.63 9.71
C ARG A 45 -12.74 -8.56 8.66
N TYR A 46 -12.43 -8.98 7.45
CA TYR A 46 -12.27 -8.07 6.34
C TYR A 46 -12.95 -8.60 5.07
N GLU A 47 -13.21 -7.70 4.13
CA GLU A 47 -13.71 -7.98 2.79
C GLU A 47 -12.77 -7.33 1.78
N SER A 48 -12.52 -8.01 0.66
CA SER A 48 -11.67 -7.44 -0.40
C SER A 48 -12.47 -6.47 -1.27
N TRP A 49 -11.79 -5.39 -1.67
CA TRP A 49 -12.33 -4.36 -2.55
C TRP A 49 -11.28 -3.98 -3.59
N THR A 50 -11.73 -3.58 -4.76
CA THR A 50 -10.86 -3.04 -5.81
C THR A 50 -11.40 -1.69 -6.24
N TYR A 51 -10.52 -0.73 -6.41
CA TYR A 51 -10.83 0.57 -6.97
C TYR A 51 -10.12 0.74 -8.31
N ARG A 52 -10.86 1.20 -9.32
CA ARG A 52 -10.30 1.57 -10.62
C ARG A 52 -10.80 2.96 -11.00
N PRO A 53 -9.91 3.88 -11.47
CA PRO A 53 -10.36 5.18 -11.94
C PRO A 53 -11.41 5.04 -13.04
N GLY A 54 -12.48 5.81 -12.92
CA GLY A 54 -13.61 5.75 -13.87
C GLY A 54 -14.61 4.65 -13.61
N GLU A 55 -14.27 3.61 -12.87
CA GLU A 55 -15.16 2.50 -12.53
C GLU A 55 -15.59 2.51 -11.07
N GLY A 56 -14.81 3.15 -10.20
CA GLY A 56 -15.09 3.25 -8.78
C GLY A 56 -14.68 2.02 -7.98
N ALA A 57 -15.25 1.91 -6.78
CA ALA A 57 -14.94 0.83 -5.85
C ALA A 57 -15.91 -0.35 -6.08
N THR A 58 -15.36 -1.56 -6.18
CA THR A 58 -16.11 -2.79 -6.40
C THR A 58 -15.71 -3.82 -5.35
N LYS A 59 -16.71 -4.43 -4.71
CA LYS A 59 -16.49 -5.49 -3.73
C LYS A 59 -16.00 -6.75 -4.45
N GLY A 60 -14.93 -7.35 -3.91
CA GLY A 60 -14.42 -8.65 -4.37
C GLY A 60 -15.14 -9.82 -3.73
N ILE A 61 -14.69 -11.01 -4.07
CA ILE A 61 -15.29 -12.26 -3.57
C ILE A 61 -14.56 -12.80 -2.34
N ILE A 62 -13.43 -12.23 -1.96
CA ILE A 62 -12.61 -12.71 -0.85
C ILE A 62 -13.09 -12.06 0.45
N GLU A 63 -13.37 -12.90 1.44
CA GLU A 63 -13.65 -12.50 2.81
C GLU A 63 -12.71 -13.28 3.71
N GLY A 64 -12.27 -12.70 4.80
CA GLY A 64 -11.33 -13.39 5.65
C GLY A 64 -11.21 -12.78 7.04
N THR A 65 -10.26 -13.32 7.79
CA THR A 65 -9.89 -12.82 9.10
C THR A 65 -8.41 -12.45 9.12
N THR A 66 -8.09 -11.39 9.88
CA THR A 66 -6.69 -10.94 10.00
C THR A 66 -5.84 -11.96 10.72
N SER A 67 -4.57 -12.07 10.30
CA SER A 67 -3.57 -12.83 11.03
C SER A 67 -3.06 -12.04 12.26
N PRO A 68 -2.38 -12.68 13.22
CA PRO A 68 -1.78 -11.97 14.36
C PRO A 68 -0.79 -10.86 13.98
N THR A 69 -0.22 -10.93 12.77
CA THR A 69 0.76 -9.95 12.28
C THR A 69 0.11 -8.81 11.48
N GLN A 70 -1.20 -8.89 11.24
CA GLN A 70 -1.94 -7.86 10.50
C GLN A 70 -2.76 -7.02 11.48
N SER A 71 -2.33 -5.79 11.73
CA SER A 71 -3.11 -4.85 12.53
C SER A 71 -3.89 -3.93 11.60
N PRO A 72 -5.18 -3.67 11.88
CA PRO A 72 -5.92 -2.68 11.12
C PRO A 72 -5.30 -1.30 11.26
N PHE A 73 -5.40 -0.52 10.19
CA PHE A 73 -4.94 0.87 10.15
C PHE A 73 -6.02 1.73 9.49
N ARG A 74 -5.91 3.04 9.68
CA ARG A 74 -6.78 4.00 8.99
C ARG A 74 -6.03 4.60 7.82
N ALA A 75 -6.58 4.47 6.63
CA ALA A 75 -5.98 5.04 5.43
C ALA A 75 -5.83 6.56 5.54
N GLY A 76 -6.74 7.24 6.25
CA GLY A 76 -6.66 8.67 6.48
C GLY A 76 -5.53 9.12 7.40
N ALA A 77 -4.83 8.21 8.09
CA ALA A 77 -3.71 8.54 8.94
C ALA A 77 -2.38 8.68 8.18
N PHE A 78 -2.35 8.35 6.89
CA PHE A 78 -1.13 8.38 6.09
C PHE A 78 -0.95 9.72 5.38
N ASP A 79 0.30 10.17 5.31
CA ASP A 79 0.66 11.36 4.53
C ASP A 79 0.93 10.96 3.08
N TRP A 80 -0.11 10.98 2.27
CA TRP A 80 -0.02 10.61 0.85
C TRP A 80 0.82 11.60 0.04
N ASP A 81 1.03 12.81 0.53
CA ASP A 81 1.89 13.80 -0.12
C ASP A 81 3.35 13.36 -0.18
N ALA A 82 3.74 12.44 0.71
CA ALA A 82 5.10 11.90 0.72
C ALA A 82 5.37 10.85 -0.37
N VAL A 83 4.33 10.30 -0.99
CA VAL A 83 4.47 9.17 -1.94
C VAL A 83 5.34 9.50 -3.15
N PRO A 84 5.19 10.63 -3.84
CA PRO A 84 6.08 10.93 -4.98
C PRO A 84 7.56 10.96 -4.60
N ALA A 85 7.90 11.54 -3.45
CA ALA A 85 9.29 11.61 -2.98
C ALA A 85 9.85 10.21 -2.65
N LEU A 86 9.01 9.31 -2.14
CA LEU A 86 9.41 7.93 -1.89
C LEU A 86 9.80 7.21 -3.18
N PHE A 87 9.01 7.36 -4.24
CA PHE A 87 9.31 6.75 -5.53
C PHE A 87 10.51 7.40 -6.22
N GLU A 88 10.69 8.72 -6.11
CA GLU A 88 11.89 9.39 -6.60
C GLU A 88 13.14 8.81 -5.95
N ARG A 89 13.12 8.68 -4.64
CA ARG A 89 14.23 8.11 -3.89
C ARG A 89 14.44 6.63 -4.23
N ALA A 90 13.37 5.88 -4.39
CA ALA A 90 13.42 4.47 -4.78
C ALA A 90 14.14 4.28 -6.12
N VAL A 91 13.81 5.09 -7.12
CA VAL A 91 14.47 5.03 -8.43
C VAL A 91 15.97 5.28 -8.31
N LYS A 92 16.39 6.17 -7.43
CA LYS A 92 17.82 6.52 -7.24
C LYS A 92 18.57 5.47 -6.43
N GLU A 93 17.94 4.84 -5.44
CA GLU A 93 18.65 4.06 -4.42
C GLU A 93 18.44 2.55 -4.54
N LEU A 94 17.41 2.07 -5.23
CA LEU A 94 17.09 0.64 -5.26
C LEU A 94 17.83 -0.16 -6.34
N ASN A 95 18.61 0.47 -7.20
CA ASN A 95 19.39 -0.22 -8.22
C ASN A 95 18.56 -1.18 -9.08
N VAL A 96 17.36 -0.77 -9.48
CA VAL A 96 16.50 -1.52 -10.40
C VAL A 96 16.51 -0.80 -11.74
N MET A 97 17.08 -1.43 -12.76
CA MET A 97 17.10 -0.89 -14.13
C MET A 97 15.89 -1.38 -14.91
N ASP A 98 15.51 -0.64 -15.95
CA ASP A 98 14.40 -1.02 -16.84
C ASP A 98 13.11 -1.32 -16.06
N ILE A 99 12.74 -0.45 -15.15
CA ILE A 99 11.59 -0.62 -14.26
C ILE A 99 10.32 -0.82 -15.07
N THR A 100 9.66 -1.97 -14.88
CA THR A 100 8.39 -2.29 -15.54
C THR A 100 7.22 -2.29 -14.58
N SER A 101 7.47 -2.38 -13.27
CA SER A 101 6.42 -2.39 -12.27
C SER A 101 6.81 -1.54 -11.07
N ARG A 102 5.86 -0.76 -10.59
CA ARG A 102 5.98 0.01 -9.36
C ARG A 102 4.65 -0.03 -8.62
N TYR A 103 4.70 -0.23 -7.31
CA TYR A 103 3.51 -0.24 -6.48
C TYR A 103 3.86 0.10 -5.04
N LEU A 104 2.84 0.52 -4.28
CA LEU A 104 2.97 0.90 -2.88
C LEU A 104 2.18 -0.09 -2.03
N VAL A 105 2.81 -0.68 -1.04
CA VAL A 105 2.15 -1.56 -0.05
C VAL A 105 2.00 -0.78 1.24
N VAL A 106 0.76 -0.70 1.74
CA VAL A 106 0.43 -0.02 2.98
C VAL A 106 0.02 -1.07 4.01
N SER A 107 0.62 -1.00 5.19
CA SER A 107 0.40 -1.98 6.25
C SER A 107 0.26 -1.30 7.60
N GLY A 108 -0.47 -1.97 8.50
CA GLY A 108 -0.56 -1.58 9.90
C GLY A 108 0.67 -1.98 10.69
N ALA A 109 0.69 -1.60 11.95
CA ALA A 109 1.76 -1.99 12.85
C ALA A 109 1.81 -3.51 13.02
N ASP A 110 3.02 -4.05 13.08
CA ASP A 110 3.25 -5.47 13.37
C ASP A 110 3.71 -5.60 14.82
N PRO A 111 2.81 -6.01 15.74
CA PRO A 111 3.17 -6.12 17.15
C PRO A 111 4.17 -7.24 17.45
N THR A 112 4.26 -8.24 16.56
CA THR A 112 5.19 -9.37 16.75
C THR A 112 6.64 -8.92 16.57
N PHE A 113 6.92 -8.05 15.59
CA PHE A 113 8.26 -7.56 15.27
C PHE A 113 8.48 -6.12 15.71
N GLY A 114 7.48 -5.47 16.29
CA GLY A 114 7.58 -4.07 16.71
C GLY A 114 7.62 -3.07 15.57
N ASP A 115 7.26 -3.46 14.35
CA ASP A 115 7.24 -2.56 13.20
C ASP A 115 6.06 -1.58 13.29
N PRO A 116 6.27 -0.29 13.04
CA PRO A 116 5.16 0.67 13.01
C PRO A 116 4.33 0.51 11.74
N MET A 117 3.13 1.08 11.74
CA MET A 117 2.36 1.18 10.51
C MET A 117 3.13 2.03 9.49
N GLY A 118 3.09 1.61 8.23
CA GLY A 118 3.89 2.27 7.22
C GLY A 118 3.52 1.90 5.81
N MET A 119 4.32 2.42 4.89
CA MET A 119 4.16 2.17 3.46
C MET A 119 5.51 1.85 2.83
N SER A 120 5.49 0.95 1.85
CA SER A 120 6.69 0.50 1.15
C SER A 120 6.53 0.68 -0.34
N ALA A 121 7.51 1.38 -0.95
CA ALA A 121 7.55 1.59 -2.38
C ALA A 121 8.38 0.49 -3.03
N TYR A 122 7.75 -0.30 -3.90
CA TYR A 122 8.36 -1.42 -4.60
C TYR A 122 8.64 -1.08 -6.06
N LEU A 123 9.81 -1.49 -6.53
CA LEU A 123 10.19 -1.41 -7.94
C LEU A 123 10.65 -2.79 -8.40
N SER A 124 10.28 -3.17 -9.61
CA SER A 124 10.74 -4.41 -10.23
C SER A 124 10.84 -4.28 -11.74
N ASN A 125 11.56 -5.22 -12.36
CA ASN A 125 11.64 -5.34 -13.81
C ASN A 125 11.36 -6.78 -14.27
N GLY A 126 11.34 -7.01 -15.57
CA GLY A 126 11.05 -8.32 -16.14
C GLY A 126 12.16 -9.36 -15.96
N TYR A 127 13.30 -8.97 -15.40
CA TYR A 127 14.47 -9.84 -15.18
C TYR A 127 14.60 -10.30 -13.74
N ARG A 128 13.52 -10.20 -12.95
CA ARG A 128 13.47 -10.56 -11.52
C ARG A 128 14.31 -9.68 -10.60
N HIS A 129 14.77 -8.53 -11.09
CA HIS A 129 15.38 -7.54 -10.22
C HIS A 129 14.27 -6.78 -9.50
N SER A 130 14.36 -6.70 -8.20
CA SER A 130 13.38 -5.97 -7.40
C SER A 130 14.05 -5.37 -6.16
N GLY A 131 13.42 -4.31 -5.66
CA GLY A 131 13.83 -3.68 -4.43
C GLY A 131 12.65 -2.95 -3.83
N TYR A 132 12.78 -2.60 -2.55
CA TYR A 132 11.75 -1.78 -1.90
C TYR A 132 12.37 -0.81 -0.91
N LEU A 133 11.63 0.24 -0.63
CA LEU A 133 12.00 1.28 0.31
C LEU A 133 10.81 1.45 1.26
N ALA A 134 11.05 1.20 2.55
CA ALA A 134 10.01 1.29 3.56
C ALA A 134 10.04 2.63 4.28
N ALA A 135 8.86 3.14 4.61
CA ALA A 135 8.69 4.39 5.33
C ALA A 135 7.59 4.24 6.38
N ASP A 136 7.58 5.12 7.37
CA ASP A 136 6.46 5.21 8.30
C ASP A 136 5.25 5.91 7.64
N HIS A 137 4.15 6.07 8.39
CA HIS A 137 2.93 6.67 7.86
C HIS A 137 3.09 8.16 7.48
N ARG A 138 4.16 8.81 7.94
CA ARG A 138 4.47 10.20 7.60
C ARG A 138 5.40 10.32 6.40
N GLY A 139 5.90 9.19 5.90
CA GLY A 139 6.82 9.16 4.78
C GLY A 139 8.29 9.21 5.15
N LYS A 140 8.63 9.07 6.43
CA LYS A 140 10.02 9.00 6.87
C LYS A 140 10.56 7.60 6.55
N VAL A 141 11.61 7.54 5.74
CA VAL A 141 12.22 6.28 5.33
C VAL A 141 12.86 5.58 6.53
N THR A 142 12.50 4.32 6.72
CA THR A 142 12.99 3.48 7.82
C THR A 142 13.89 2.34 7.34
N ARG A 143 13.78 1.95 6.08
CA ARG A 143 14.57 0.86 5.51
C ARG A 143 14.72 1.04 4.01
N VAL A 144 15.90 0.67 3.50
CA VAL A 144 16.17 0.63 2.06
C VAL A 144 16.69 -0.77 1.74
N MET A 145 15.98 -1.48 0.86
CA MET A 145 16.35 -2.84 0.44
C MET A 145 16.55 -2.84 -1.07
N PRO A 146 17.75 -2.45 -1.56
CA PRO A 146 18.00 -2.38 -2.98
C PRO A 146 18.12 -3.76 -3.62
N ASN A 147 18.01 -3.79 -4.94
CA ASN A 147 18.34 -4.97 -5.71
C ASN A 147 19.84 -5.28 -5.51
N ASP A 148 20.14 -6.50 -5.09
CA ASP A 148 21.52 -6.96 -4.85
C ASP A 148 22.02 -7.92 -5.93
N GLU A 149 21.21 -8.19 -6.95
CA GLU A 149 21.63 -9.01 -8.08
C GLU A 149 22.45 -8.20 -9.08
N GLU A 150 23.37 -8.86 -9.74
CA GLU A 150 24.18 -8.23 -10.79
C GLU A 150 23.39 -8.07 -12.08
N TYR A 151 23.69 -7.02 -12.80
CA TYR A 151 23.14 -6.77 -14.12
C TYR A 151 24.05 -7.33 -15.20
#